data_eb2d26ca967d72fa67ed47f974509937
#
_entry.id   eb2d26ca967d72fa67ed47f974509937
#
_cell.length_a   1.000
_cell.length_b   1.000
_cell.length_c   1.000
_cell.angle_alpha   90.00
_cell.angle_beta   90.00
_cell.angle_gamma   90.00
#
_symmetry.space_group_name_H-M   'P 1'
#
loop_
_entity.id
_entity.type
_entity.pdbx_description
1 polymer ?
#
loop_
_entity_poly.entity_id
_entity_poly.type
_entity_poly.pdbx_seq_one_letter_code
_entity_poly.pdbx_strand_id
1 'polypeptide(L)'
;MPNVTSKEGDYLTDRLTDYAVDFIDQKQNDPFFLYFSYYTVHWPIEAKPELIKKYEEKLKTGKFNHTKPAYAAMVQSLDESVGRVLDKLKEVGQADNTIVIFTGDNGAVGTNYCGGLRGAKAYSHEGGVREPFFIAGPGIEPGTSDVPVISTDFYPTILDLVSAPLKDEQHEDGVSLKPLLLKTGRLQDRSLFWHYPHYHRTTPYGAIRNGDYKLIEFFEDGALELYNLVEDPAEKTNLADTMPEKAADLLEELKQWRTNVEAQLPTPNPNYDPALADQ
;
A
#
# COMPACT_ATOMS: atom_id res chain seq x y z
N MET A 1 -2.99 23.49 -2.46
CA MET A 1 -1.93 23.33 -3.46
C MET A 1 -1.53 24.70 -3.93
N PRO A 2 -0.25 25.02 -4.15
CA PRO A 2 0.10 26.23 -4.86
C PRO A 2 -0.61 26.23 -6.23
N ASN A 3 -0.88 27.42 -6.77
CA ASN A 3 -1.53 27.57 -8.07
C ASN A 3 -0.65 26.92 -9.16
N VAL A 4 -0.89 25.65 -9.45
CA VAL A 4 -0.19 24.93 -10.51
C VAL A 4 -0.86 25.28 -11.81
N THR A 5 -0.16 26.04 -12.63
CA THR A 5 -0.59 26.29 -14.02
C THR A 5 -0.07 25.14 -14.89
N SER A 6 -0.96 24.40 -15.53
CA SER A 6 -0.61 23.42 -16.55
C SER A 6 -0.56 24.07 -17.93
N LYS A 7 0.33 23.57 -18.77
CA LYS A 7 0.38 23.88 -20.21
C LYS A 7 -0.04 22.64 -20.98
N GLU A 8 -0.50 22.85 -22.22
CA GLU A 8 -0.75 21.73 -23.12
C GLU A 8 0.52 20.87 -23.28
N GLY A 9 0.38 19.55 -23.10
CA GLY A 9 1.48 18.60 -23.12
C GLY A 9 2.18 18.34 -21.77
N ASP A 10 1.84 19.07 -20.71
CA ASP A 10 2.36 18.78 -19.38
C ASP A 10 1.86 17.42 -18.90
N TYR A 11 2.77 16.59 -18.37
CA TYR A 11 2.44 15.34 -17.71
C TYR A 11 2.55 15.50 -16.19
N LEU A 12 1.47 15.16 -15.47
CA LEU A 12 1.36 15.48 -14.05
C LEU A 12 2.52 14.89 -13.22
N THR A 13 2.91 13.65 -13.50
CA THR A 13 4.02 13.00 -12.79
C THR A 13 5.32 13.79 -12.93
N ASP A 14 5.62 14.28 -14.15
CA ASP A 14 6.83 15.08 -14.40
C ASP A 14 6.77 16.42 -13.65
N ARG A 15 5.61 17.09 -13.67
CA ARG A 15 5.41 18.37 -12.99
C ARG A 15 5.57 18.25 -11.47
N LEU A 16 4.99 17.21 -10.88
CA LEU A 16 5.17 16.93 -9.46
C LEU A 16 6.64 16.62 -9.13
N THR A 17 7.32 15.91 -10.03
CA THR A 17 8.74 15.62 -9.89
C THR A 17 9.59 16.90 -9.93
N ASP A 18 9.29 17.82 -10.83
CA ASP A 18 9.99 19.12 -10.88
C ASP A 18 9.87 19.87 -9.55
N TYR A 19 8.68 19.91 -8.94
CA TYR A 19 8.50 20.51 -7.61
C TYR A 19 9.26 19.79 -6.51
N ALA A 20 9.33 18.48 -6.53
CA ALA A 20 10.08 17.71 -5.54
C ALA A 20 11.59 17.98 -5.67
N VAL A 21 12.11 18.00 -6.89
CA VAL A 21 13.51 18.30 -7.20
C VAL A 21 13.87 19.73 -6.78
N ASP A 22 13.02 20.70 -7.12
CA ASP A 22 13.20 22.12 -6.73
C ASP A 22 13.16 22.28 -5.19
N PHE A 23 12.27 21.57 -4.51
CA PHE A 23 12.20 21.58 -3.04
C PHE A 23 13.49 21.06 -2.42
N ILE A 24 14.02 19.94 -2.90
CA ILE A 24 15.25 19.34 -2.40
C ILE A 24 16.43 20.32 -2.63
N ASP A 25 16.49 20.95 -3.81
CA ASP A 25 17.52 21.94 -4.13
C ASP A 25 17.49 23.13 -3.16
N GLN A 26 16.29 23.67 -2.88
CA GLN A 26 16.11 24.78 -1.95
C GLN A 26 16.40 24.39 -0.50
N LYS A 27 16.23 23.13 -0.11
CA LYS A 27 16.38 22.62 1.24
C LYS A 27 17.68 21.84 1.50
N GLN A 28 18.62 21.83 0.55
CA GLN A 28 19.85 21.06 0.62
C GLN A 28 20.70 21.30 1.90
N ASN A 29 20.56 22.44 2.55
CA ASN A 29 21.30 22.80 3.76
C ASN A 29 20.45 22.74 5.05
N ASP A 30 19.18 22.40 4.94
CA ASP A 30 18.23 22.32 6.06
C ASP A 30 17.71 20.89 6.25
N PRO A 31 17.40 20.43 7.48
CA PRO A 31 16.57 19.23 7.64
C PRO A 31 15.21 19.43 6.99
N PHE A 32 14.73 18.40 6.28
CA PHE A 32 13.43 18.44 5.65
C PHE A 32 12.66 17.12 5.79
N PHE A 33 11.36 17.20 5.66
CA PHE A 33 10.45 16.10 5.46
C PHE A 33 9.65 16.34 4.18
N LEU A 34 9.76 15.43 3.20
CA LEU A 34 9.04 15.49 1.95
C LEU A 34 8.08 14.30 1.85
N TYR A 35 6.78 14.55 1.95
CA TYR A 35 5.74 13.60 1.59
C TYR A 35 5.36 13.80 0.14
N PHE A 36 5.89 12.93 -0.72
CA PHE A 36 5.72 13.04 -2.17
C PHE A 36 4.71 12.02 -2.67
N SER A 37 3.43 12.40 -2.72
CA SER A 37 2.33 11.54 -3.17
C SER A 37 2.10 11.68 -4.67
N TYR A 38 2.32 10.60 -5.40
CA TYR A 38 2.01 10.52 -6.82
C TYR A 38 0.53 10.21 -7.06
N TYR A 39 -0.02 10.69 -8.18
CA TYR A 39 -1.27 10.17 -8.74
C TYR A 39 -1.06 8.92 -9.58
N THR A 40 0.13 8.75 -10.12
CA THR A 40 0.55 7.60 -10.91
C THR A 40 0.69 6.36 -9.99
N VAL A 41 0.06 5.25 -10.28
CA VAL A 41 -0.57 4.84 -11.54
C VAL A 41 -2.12 4.77 -11.44
N HIS A 42 -2.76 5.74 -10.82
CA HIS A 42 -4.22 5.77 -10.63
C HIS A 42 -4.96 6.04 -11.95
N TRP A 43 -6.22 5.68 -12.01
CA TRP A 43 -7.12 6.02 -13.13
C TRP A 43 -7.38 7.54 -13.18
N PRO A 44 -7.50 8.17 -14.38
CA PRO A 44 -7.47 7.58 -15.72
C PRO A 44 -6.08 7.07 -16.11
N ILE A 45 -6.07 5.97 -16.92
CA ILE A 45 -4.83 5.36 -17.38
C ILE A 45 -4.35 6.13 -18.60
N GLU A 46 -3.56 7.14 -18.36
CA GLU A 46 -3.01 8.06 -19.36
C GLU A 46 -1.49 8.14 -19.21
N ALA A 47 -0.77 8.00 -20.29
CA ALA A 47 0.69 8.04 -20.32
C ALA A 47 1.22 8.74 -21.55
N LYS A 48 2.50 9.07 -21.53
CA LYS A 48 3.21 9.70 -22.64
C LYS A 48 3.14 8.82 -23.90
N PRO A 49 2.73 9.35 -25.07
CA PRO A 49 2.50 8.55 -26.29
C PRO A 49 3.74 7.74 -26.72
N GLU A 50 4.93 8.31 -26.58
CA GLU A 50 6.18 7.65 -26.92
C GLU A 50 6.46 6.43 -26.04
N LEU A 51 6.11 6.48 -24.74
CA LEU A 51 6.23 5.34 -23.84
C LEU A 51 5.17 4.28 -24.13
N ILE A 52 3.94 4.67 -24.44
CA ILE A 52 2.90 3.73 -24.87
C ILE A 52 3.39 2.95 -26.08
N LYS A 53 3.89 3.64 -27.11
CA LYS A 53 4.44 3.01 -28.32
C LYS A 53 5.59 2.05 -28.01
N LYS A 54 6.51 2.43 -27.12
CA LYS A 54 7.60 1.57 -26.64
C LYS A 54 7.04 0.24 -26.08
N TYR A 55 6.01 0.29 -25.24
CA TYR A 55 5.43 -0.90 -24.63
C TYR A 55 4.55 -1.71 -25.59
N GLU A 56 3.90 -1.08 -26.58
CA GLU A 56 3.24 -1.78 -27.68
C GLU A 56 4.22 -2.63 -28.50
N GLU A 57 5.38 -2.05 -28.87
CA GLU A 57 6.43 -2.78 -29.58
C GLU A 57 7.01 -3.93 -28.71
N LYS A 58 7.20 -3.66 -27.41
CA LYS A 58 7.68 -4.67 -26.48
C LYS A 58 6.72 -5.86 -26.36
N LEU A 59 5.41 -5.63 -26.36
CA LEU A 59 4.39 -6.70 -26.32
C LEU A 59 4.44 -7.59 -27.56
N LYS A 60 4.75 -7.07 -28.73
CA LYS A 60 4.86 -7.87 -29.99
C LYS A 60 5.95 -8.94 -29.89
N THR A 61 6.90 -8.82 -28.97
CA THR A 61 7.96 -9.82 -28.78
C THR A 61 7.47 -11.10 -28.07
N GLY A 62 6.25 -11.13 -27.53
CA GLY A 62 5.66 -12.28 -26.83
C GLY A 62 6.34 -12.67 -25.51
N LYS A 63 7.30 -11.87 -25.03
CA LYS A 63 8.12 -12.18 -23.82
C LYS A 63 7.54 -11.63 -22.51
N PHE A 64 6.37 -11.03 -22.55
CA PHE A 64 5.80 -10.31 -21.39
C PHE A 64 4.36 -10.72 -21.14
N ASN A 65 4.01 -10.95 -19.90
CA ASN A 65 2.65 -11.24 -19.47
C ASN A 65 1.77 -9.98 -19.34
N HIS A 66 2.32 -8.80 -19.61
CA HIS A 66 1.63 -7.54 -19.46
C HIS A 66 0.88 -7.18 -20.76
N THR A 67 -0.43 -6.91 -20.65
CA THR A 67 -1.32 -6.65 -21.79
C THR A 67 -1.76 -5.18 -21.92
N LYS A 68 -1.25 -4.29 -21.08
CA LYS A 68 -1.71 -2.88 -20.99
C LYS A 68 -0.54 -1.89 -21.16
N PRO A 69 -0.20 -1.52 -22.40
CA PRO A 69 0.94 -0.62 -22.70
C PRO A 69 0.90 0.71 -21.96
N ALA A 70 -0.28 1.34 -21.86
CA ALA A 70 -0.42 2.62 -21.20
C ALA A 70 -0.12 2.53 -19.69
N TYR A 71 -0.57 1.45 -19.02
CA TYR A 71 -0.24 1.24 -17.60
C TYR A 71 1.26 1.02 -17.39
N ALA A 72 1.91 0.20 -18.24
CA ALA A 72 3.35 0.01 -18.18
C ALA A 72 4.13 1.32 -18.44
N ALA A 73 3.63 2.17 -19.31
CA ALA A 73 4.19 3.49 -19.58
C ALA A 73 4.05 4.44 -18.36
N MET A 74 2.92 4.38 -17.64
CA MET A 74 2.76 5.10 -16.37
C MET A 74 3.77 4.60 -15.32
N VAL A 75 3.93 3.28 -15.15
CA VAL A 75 4.91 2.70 -14.22
C VAL A 75 6.32 3.16 -14.56
N GLN A 76 6.69 3.21 -15.85
CA GLN A 76 7.98 3.73 -16.26
C GLN A 76 8.13 5.22 -15.91
N SER A 77 7.10 6.04 -16.11
CA SER A 77 7.15 7.46 -15.75
C SER A 77 7.32 7.66 -14.24
N LEU A 78 6.74 6.78 -13.42
CA LEU A 78 6.95 6.76 -11.98
C LEU A 78 8.41 6.40 -11.63
N ASP A 79 8.94 5.35 -12.25
CA ASP A 79 10.32 4.90 -12.05
C ASP A 79 11.35 6.00 -12.43
N GLU A 80 11.15 6.64 -13.59
CA GLU A 80 11.96 7.78 -14.03
C GLU A 80 11.88 8.97 -13.05
N SER A 81 10.70 9.23 -12.49
CA SER A 81 10.50 10.27 -11.49
C SER A 81 11.25 9.97 -10.20
N VAL A 82 11.13 8.76 -9.68
CA VAL A 82 11.89 8.31 -8.50
C VAL A 82 13.40 8.44 -8.76
N GLY A 83 13.85 8.01 -9.94
CA GLY A 83 15.25 8.18 -10.34
C GLY A 83 15.72 9.63 -10.27
N ARG A 84 14.93 10.58 -10.80
CA ARG A 84 15.24 12.02 -10.76
C ARG A 84 15.36 12.57 -9.34
N VAL A 85 14.47 12.13 -8.43
CA VAL A 85 14.53 12.53 -7.01
C VAL A 85 15.80 12.00 -6.34
N LEU A 86 16.13 10.72 -6.55
CA LEU A 86 17.33 10.11 -5.99
C LEU A 86 18.60 10.74 -6.56
N ASP A 87 18.63 11.07 -7.84
CA ASP A 87 19.76 11.73 -8.47
C ASP A 87 19.95 13.17 -7.94
N LYS A 88 18.85 13.90 -7.68
CA LYS A 88 18.95 15.22 -7.03
C LYS A 88 19.51 15.11 -5.61
N LEU A 89 19.10 14.14 -4.81
CA LEU A 89 19.69 13.91 -3.48
C LEU A 89 21.22 13.66 -3.54
N LYS A 90 21.69 12.92 -4.57
CA LYS A 90 23.12 12.71 -4.82
C LYS A 90 23.81 14.01 -5.23
N GLU A 91 23.21 14.76 -6.17
CA GLU A 91 23.73 16.03 -6.68
C GLU A 91 23.98 17.05 -5.57
N VAL A 92 23.05 17.16 -4.62
CA VAL A 92 23.16 18.08 -3.48
C VAL A 92 23.93 17.48 -2.28
N GLY A 93 24.47 16.26 -2.41
CA GLY A 93 25.28 15.61 -1.36
C GLY A 93 24.48 15.12 -0.14
N GLN A 94 23.16 14.94 -0.28
CA GLN A 94 22.27 14.51 0.81
C GLN A 94 21.85 13.03 0.72
N ALA A 95 22.28 12.28 -0.28
CA ALA A 95 21.87 10.89 -0.47
C ALA A 95 22.20 9.98 0.74
N ASP A 96 23.40 10.16 1.33
CA ASP A 96 23.86 9.36 2.48
C ASP A 96 23.29 9.85 3.82
N ASN A 97 22.52 10.94 3.82
CA ASN A 97 21.90 11.54 5.01
C ASN A 97 20.37 11.63 4.89
N THR A 98 19.78 10.93 3.95
CA THR A 98 18.34 10.94 3.72
C THR A 98 17.75 9.54 3.81
N ILE A 99 16.69 9.38 4.60
CA ILE A 99 15.88 8.16 4.61
C ILE A 99 14.84 8.30 3.50
N VAL A 100 14.81 7.33 2.60
CA VAL A 100 13.86 7.26 1.49
C VAL A 100 12.93 6.09 1.70
N ILE A 101 11.63 6.33 1.72
CA ILE A 101 10.58 5.31 1.80
C ILE A 101 9.79 5.37 0.49
N PHE A 102 9.63 4.21 -0.17
CA PHE A 102 8.76 4.05 -1.33
C PHE A 102 7.73 2.96 -1.07
N THR A 103 6.46 3.28 -1.26
CA THR A 103 5.36 2.33 -1.08
C THR A 103 4.14 2.72 -1.91
N GLY A 104 3.20 1.79 -2.09
CA GLY A 104 1.84 2.07 -2.55
C GLY A 104 0.91 2.36 -1.37
N ASP A 105 -0.23 3.01 -1.64
CA ASP A 105 -1.27 3.30 -0.66
C ASP A 105 -2.28 2.17 -0.54
N ASN A 106 -2.55 1.48 -1.65
CA ASN A 106 -3.48 0.34 -1.77
C ASN A 106 -3.28 -0.37 -3.12
N GLY A 107 -3.83 -1.58 -3.23
CA GLY A 107 -3.75 -2.40 -4.42
C GLY A 107 -4.29 -1.72 -5.69
N ALA A 108 -3.85 -2.21 -6.83
CA ALA A 108 -4.20 -1.68 -8.13
C ALA A 108 -5.71 -1.70 -8.41
N VAL A 109 -6.17 -0.84 -9.32
CA VAL A 109 -7.60 -0.68 -9.65
C VAL A 109 -8.24 -1.92 -10.32
N GLY A 110 -7.45 -2.91 -10.71
CA GLY A 110 -7.93 -4.15 -11.34
C GLY A 110 -7.02 -5.33 -11.09
N THR A 111 -7.60 -6.51 -10.99
CA THR A 111 -6.91 -7.78 -10.67
C THR A 111 -5.77 -8.12 -11.63
N ASN A 112 -5.84 -7.64 -12.88
CA ASN A 112 -4.78 -7.84 -13.89
C ASN A 112 -3.46 -7.12 -13.57
N TYR A 113 -3.45 -6.25 -12.57
CA TYR A 113 -2.29 -5.46 -12.17
C TYR A 113 -1.69 -5.91 -10.84
N CYS A 114 -2.31 -6.88 -10.16
CA CYS A 114 -1.94 -7.34 -8.81
C CYS A 114 -0.96 -8.52 -8.82
N GLY A 115 -0.25 -8.77 -9.92
CA GLY A 115 0.80 -9.80 -9.98
C GLY A 115 0.33 -11.23 -9.73
N GLY A 116 -0.96 -11.54 -9.96
CA GLY A 116 -1.56 -12.84 -9.70
C GLY A 116 -2.16 -13.01 -8.30
N LEU A 117 -2.06 -11.99 -7.45
CA LEU A 117 -2.74 -11.95 -6.16
C LEU A 117 -4.24 -11.75 -6.33
N ARG A 118 -5.03 -12.32 -5.42
CA ARG A 118 -6.49 -12.18 -5.42
C ARG A 118 -6.92 -10.79 -4.98
N GLY A 119 -8.04 -10.30 -5.53
CA GLY A 119 -8.57 -8.99 -5.21
C GLY A 119 -7.85 -7.86 -5.95
N ALA A 120 -8.17 -6.66 -5.54
CA ALA A 120 -7.66 -5.39 -6.05
C ALA A 120 -8.01 -4.28 -5.05
N LYS A 121 -7.83 -3.00 -5.39
CA LYS A 121 -8.28 -1.87 -4.56
C LYS A 121 -9.69 -2.09 -4.01
N ALA A 122 -9.87 -1.85 -2.72
CA ALA A 122 -11.08 -2.03 -1.91
C ALA A 122 -11.33 -3.45 -1.40
N TYR A 123 -10.51 -4.44 -1.75
CA TYR A 123 -10.58 -5.78 -1.18
C TYR A 123 -9.52 -5.95 -0.09
N SER A 124 -9.81 -6.77 0.94
CA SER A 124 -8.81 -7.16 1.95
C SER A 124 -7.92 -8.32 1.52
N HIS A 125 -8.20 -8.92 0.37
CA HIS A 125 -7.31 -9.92 -0.23
C HIS A 125 -5.95 -9.30 -0.58
N GLU A 126 -4.91 -10.12 -0.69
CA GLU A 126 -3.53 -9.66 -0.90
C GLU A 126 -3.37 -8.69 -2.07
N GLY A 127 -4.13 -8.87 -3.17
CA GLY A 127 -4.11 -7.92 -4.29
C GLY A 127 -4.67 -6.53 -3.99
N GLY A 128 -5.36 -6.36 -2.87
CA GLY A 128 -5.89 -5.06 -2.42
C GLY A 128 -5.07 -4.39 -1.32
N VAL A 129 -4.29 -5.17 -0.55
CA VAL A 129 -3.59 -4.66 0.64
C VAL A 129 -2.08 -4.89 0.64
N ARG A 130 -1.56 -5.80 -0.21
CA ARG A 130 -0.13 -6.07 -0.28
C ARG A 130 0.54 -5.16 -1.30
N GLU A 131 1.32 -4.21 -0.79
CA GLU A 131 1.98 -3.18 -1.58
C GLU A 131 3.50 -3.37 -1.60
N PRO A 132 4.18 -2.90 -2.67
CA PRO A 132 5.63 -2.76 -2.64
C PRO A 132 6.04 -1.84 -1.48
N PHE A 133 7.06 -2.25 -0.72
CA PHE A 133 7.64 -1.43 0.33
C PHE A 133 9.15 -1.51 0.28
N PHE A 134 9.78 -0.36 0.07
CA PHE A 134 11.22 -0.21 0.04
C PHE A 134 11.62 0.92 0.98
N ILE A 135 12.70 0.70 1.74
CA ILE A 135 13.28 1.72 2.59
C ILE A 135 14.79 1.67 2.48
N ALA A 136 15.41 2.83 2.34
CA ALA A 136 16.85 2.98 2.29
C ALA A 136 17.26 4.24 3.06
N GLY A 137 18.47 4.25 3.59
CA GLY A 137 18.99 5.42 4.32
C GLY A 137 20.13 5.07 5.25
N PRO A 138 20.59 6.03 6.05
CA PRO A 138 21.69 5.85 6.99
C PRO A 138 21.48 4.66 7.91
N GLY A 139 22.45 3.75 7.96
CA GLY A 139 22.44 2.57 8.83
C GLY A 139 21.53 1.42 8.39
N ILE A 140 20.80 1.57 7.28
CA ILE A 140 19.93 0.51 6.75
C ILE A 140 20.73 -0.32 5.74
N GLU A 141 21.03 -1.56 6.14
CA GLU A 141 21.74 -2.51 5.29
C GLU A 141 20.83 -3.13 4.21
N PRO A 142 21.32 -3.33 2.98
CA PRO A 142 20.55 -4.07 1.97
C PRO A 142 20.08 -5.43 2.46
N GLY A 143 18.84 -5.79 2.13
CA GLY A 143 18.25 -7.06 2.51
C GLY A 143 16.76 -7.12 2.25
N THR A 144 16.15 -8.23 2.64
CA THR A 144 14.70 -8.46 2.60
C THR A 144 14.20 -8.91 3.96
N SER A 145 12.93 -8.70 4.23
CA SER A 145 12.24 -9.17 5.44
C SER A 145 10.86 -9.68 5.08
N ASP A 146 10.48 -10.81 5.65
CA ASP A 146 9.14 -11.40 5.52
C ASP A 146 8.22 -11.02 6.69
N VAL A 147 8.71 -10.19 7.62
CA VAL A 147 7.89 -9.70 8.75
C VAL A 147 6.77 -8.81 8.22
N PRO A 148 5.50 -9.13 8.51
CA PRO A 148 4.37 -8.30 8.10
C PRO A 148 4.43 -6.91 8.74
N VAL A 149 4.32 -5.88 7.91
CA VAL A 149 4.28 -4.47 8.31
C VAL A 149 3.07 -3.79 7.69
N ILE A 150 2.64 -2.67 8.26
CA ILE A 150 1.47 -1.93 7.81
C ILE A 150 1.74 -0.43 7.80
N SER A 151 0.97 0.35 7.06
CA SER A 151 1.21 1.78 6.88
C SER A 151 1.17 2.60 8.18
N THR A 152 0.44 2.14 9.22
CA THR A 152 0.45 2.76 10.55
C THR A 152 1.83 2.73 11.23
N ASP A 153 2.72 1.82 10.80
CA ASP A 153 4.09 1.72 11.30
C ASP A 153 4.99 2.86 10.84
N PHE A 154 4.63 3.58 9.77
CA PHE A 154 5.52 4.60 9.20
C PHE A 154 5.74 5.77 10.15
N TYR A 155 4.69 6.22 10.85
CA TYR A 155 4.79 7.37 11.74
C TYR A 155 5.77 7.11 12.90
N PRO A 156 5.60 6.07 13.73
CA PRO A 156 6.57 5.77 14.79
C PRO A 156 7.96 5.43 14.24
N THR A 157 8.06 4.77 13.09
CA THR A 157 9.34 4.46 12.45
C THR A 157 10.11 5.71 12.06
N ILE A 158 9.44 6.68 11.42
CA ILE A 158 10.07 7.94 11.01
C ILE A 158 10.56 8.70 12.24
N LEU A 159 9.73 8.85 13.28
CA LEU A 159 10.13 9.53 14.51
C LEU A 159 11.38 8.86 15.13
N ASP A 160 11.36 7.54 15.25
CA ASP A 160 12.44 6.78 15.88
C ASP A 160 13.74 6.82 15.06
N LEU A 161 13.66 6.74 13.73
CA LEU A 161 14.85 6.83 12.85
C LEU A 161 15.52 8.20 12.92
N VAL A 162 14.75 9.28 13.06
CA VAL A 162 15.29 10.63 13.22
C VAL A 162 15.57 11.00 14.68
N SER A 163 15.45 10.05 15.61
CA SER A 163 15.62 10.25 17.06
C SER A 163 14.71 11.33 17.66
N ALA A 164 13.52 11.49 17.08
CA ALA A 164 12.46 12.32 17.66
C ALA A 164 11.68 11.52 18.72
N PRO A 165 11.09 12.17 19.73
CA PRO A 165 10.26 11.48 20.71
C PRO A 165 9.07 10.79 20.08
N LEU A 166 8.82 9.53 20.44
CA LEU A 166 7.61 8.82 20.07
C LEU A 166 6.38 9.52 20.67
N LYS A 167 5.24 9.32 20.03
CA LYS A 167 3.96 9.94 20.36
C LYS A 167 2.91 8.85 20.52
N ASP A 168 3.05 8.03 21.58
CA ASP A 168 2.26 6.80 21.78
C ASP A 168 0.75 7.03 21.62
N GLU A 169 0.24 8.17 22.07
CA GLU A 169 -1.17 8.57 21.91
C GLU A 169 -1.60 8.86 20.45
N GLN A 170 -0.65 8.94 19.51
CA GLN A 170 -0.90 9.27 18.10
C GLN A 170 -0.62 8.09 17.15
N HIS A 171 0.02 7.04 17.64
CA HIS A 171 0.36 5.86 16.82
C HIS A 171 0.06 4.54 17.55
N GLU A 172 -1.10 4.46 18.22
CA GLU A 172 -1.54 3.31 19.01
C GLU A 172 -1.52 2.00 18.21
N ASP A 173 -1.82 2.05 16.90
CA ASP A 173 -1.86 0.88 16.01
C ASP A 173 -0.52 0.56 15.33
N GLY A 174 0.47 1.44 15.45
CA GLY A 174 1.76 1.33 14.74
C GLY A 174 2.92 1.05 15.68
N VAL A 175 3.93 0.35 15.18
CA VAL A 175 5.20 0.12 15.89
C VAL A 175 6.38 0.60 15.06
N SER A 176 7.47 1.02 15.74
CA SER A 176 8.71 1.38 15.05
C SER A 176 9.36 0.16 14.39
N LEU A 177 9.63 0.25 13.10
CA LEU A 177 10.36 -0.76 12.34
C LEU A 177 11.88 -0.64 12.50
N LYS A 178 12.39 0.36 13.23
CA LYS A 178 13.83 0.61 13.41
C LYS A 178 14.63 -0.60 13.88
N PRO A 179 14.17 -1.41 14.85
CA PRO A 179 14.91 -2.60 15.26
C PRO A 179 15.11 -3.61 14.12
N LEU A 180 14.11 -3.75 13.25
CA LEU A 180 14.16 -4.62 12.08
C LEU A 180 15.09 -4.04 11.00
N LEU A 181 14.96 -2.74 10.70
CA LEU A 181 15.70 -2.04 9.67
C LEU A 181 17.21 -1.96 9.96
N LEU A 182 17.56 -1.69 11.22
CA LEU A 182 18.94 -1.60 11.66
C LEU A 182 19.52 -2.93 12.16
N LYS A 183 18.76 -4.04 12.06
CA LYS A 183 19.13 -5.38 12.54
C LYS A 183 19.57 -5.40 14.02
N THR A 184 18.99 -4.53 14.83
CA THR A 184 19.28 -4.41 16.27
C THR A 184 18.33 -5.21 17.15
N GLY A 185 17.26 -5.78 16.56
CA GLY A 185 16.24 -6.54 17.28
C GLY A 185 15.21 -7.17 16.35
N ARG A 186 14.08 -7.55 16.94
CA ARG A 186 12.90 -8.10 16.25
C ARG A 186 11.67 -7.32 16.65
N LEU A 187 10.65 -7.32 15.80
CA LEU A 187 9.32 -6.89 16.20
C LEU A 187 8.67 -7.99 17.03
N GLN A 188 7.82 -7.60 17.96
CA GLN A 188 6.95 -8.55 18.66
C GLN A 188 5.90 -9.08 17.69
N ASP A 189 5.51 -10.33 17.87
CA ASP A 189 4.41 -10.92 17.13
C ASP A 189 3.13 -10.13 17.43
N ARG A 190 2.41 -9.79 16.40
CA ARG A 190 1.18 -9.00 16.49
C ARG A 190 0.22 -9.32 15.35
N SER A 191 -1.04 -9.05 15.60
CA SER A 191 -2.06 -9.08 14.57
C SER A 191 -2.16 -7.75 13.84
N LEU A 192 -2.46 -7.81 12.55
CA LEU A 192 -2.80 -6.66 11.72
C LEU A 192 -4.28 -6.71 11.39
N PHE A 193 -4.96 -5.56 11.42
CA PHE A 193 -6.39 -5.48 11.28
C PHE A 193 -6.81 -4.53 10.17
N TRP A 194 -7.92 -4.85 9.50
CA TRP A 194 -8.60 -3.99 8.52
C TRP A 194 -10.09 -3.96 8.84
N HIS A 195 -10.68 -2.78 8.71
CA HIS A 195 -12.10 -2.57 8.91
C HIS A 195 -12.65 -1.71 7.76
N TYR A 196 -13.56 -2.29 6.98
CA TYR A 196 -14.14 -1.65 5.78
C TYR A 196 -15.67 -1.78 5.82
N PRO A 197 -16.36 -0.92 6.60
CA PRO A 197 -17.77 -1.08 6.95
C PRO A 197 -18.73 -0.48 5.92
N HIS A 198 -18.39 -0.45 4.65
CA HIS A 198 -19.23 0.14 3.60
C HIS A 198 -19.11 -0.60 2.28
N TYR A 199 -20.12 -0.45 1.45
CA TYR A 199 -20.14 -0.98 0.09
C TYR A 199 -19.27 -0.13 -0.83
N HIS A 200 -18.47 -0.77 -1.68
CA HIS A 200 -17.75 -0.15 -2.78
C HIS A 200 -17.60 -1.15 -3.93
N ARG A 201 -16.49 -1.89 -4.01
CA ARG A 201 -16.27 -2.97 -5.00
C ARG A 201 -16.52 -4.35 -4.42
N THR A 202 -16.79 -4.41 -3.15
CA THR A 202 -17.11 -5.59 -2.36
C THR A 202 -18.12 -5.23 -1.30
N THR A 203 -18.71 -6.23 -0.66
CA THR A 203 -19.54 -6.04 0.53
C THR A 203 -18.69 -5.61 1.72
N PRO A 204 -19.27 -4.97 2.75
CA PRO A 204 -18.55 -4.57 3.96
C PRO A 204 -17.87 -5.75 4.65
N TYR A 205 -16.64 -5.56 5.14
CA TYR A 205 -15.87 -6.62 5.77
C TYR A 205 -14.97 -6.11 6.90
N GLY A 206 -14.50 -7.04 7.72
CA GLY A 206 -13.35 -6.90 8.59
C GLY A 206 -12.34 -8.00 8.31
N ALA A 207 -11.05 -7.75 8.52
CA ALA A 207 -10.04 -8.75 8.33
C ALA A 207 -8.96 -8.68 9.43
N ILE A 208 -8.36 -9.82 9.71
CA ILE A 208 -7.22 -9.97 10.61
C ILE A 208 -6.15 -10.82 9.95
N ARG A 209 -4.89 -10.41 10.08
CA ARG A 209 -3.72 -11.25 9.80
C ARG A 209 -2.95 -11.48 11.09
N ASN A 210 -2.80 -12.74 11.45
CA ASN A 210 -1.97 -13.16 12.58
C ASN A 210 -0.97 -14.22 12.08
N GLY A 211 0.30 -13.85 12.07
CA GLY A 211 1.37 -14.68 11.50
C GLY A 211 1.11 -14.99 10.01
N ASP A 212 1.01 -16.30 9.73
CA ASP A 212 0.83 -16.82 8.37
C ASP A 212 -0.63 -16.83 7.92
N TYR A 213 -1.58 -16.65 8.83
CA TYR A 213 -3.00 -16.77 8.56
C TYR A 213 -3.69 -15.42 8.44
N LYS A 214 -4.61 -15.33 7.48
CA LYS A 214 -5.53 -14.21 7.32
C LYS A 214 -6.97 -14.70 7.31
N LEU A 215 -7.81 -14.09 8.15
CA LEU A 215 -9.26 -14.27 8.17
C LEU A 215 -9.95 -13.02 7.65
N ILE A 216 -10.97 -13.19 6.84
CA ILE A 216 -11.89 -12.14 6.38
C ILE A 216 -13.29 -12.51 6.84
N GLU A 217 -13.99 -11.59 7.52
CA GLU A 217 -15.40 -11.69 7.89
C GLU A 217 -16.21 -10.71 7.03
N PHE A 218 -17.19 -11.20 6.28
CA PHE A 218 -18.13 -10.37 5.55
C PHE A 218 -19.33 -10.03 6.42
N PHE A 219 -19.65 -8.75 6.56
CA PHE A 219 -20.67 -8.31 7.53
C PHE A 219 -22.10 -8.52 7.06
N GLU A 220 -22.34 -8.73 5.77
CA GLU A 220 -23.66 -8.89 5.19
C GLU A 220 -24.31 -10.21 5.56
N ASP A 221 -23.54 -11.29 5.54
CA ASP A 221 -24.02 -12.67 5.74
C ASP A 221 -23.25 -13.43 6.82
N GLY A 222 -22.16 -12.83 7.36
CA GLY A 222 -21.29 -13.47 8.33
C GLY A 222 -20.36 -14.53 7.72
N ALA A 223 -20.24 -14.58 6.39
CA ALA A 223 -19.33 -15.52 5.72
C ALA A 223 -17.88 -15.28 6.13
N LEU A 224 -17.13 -16.39 6.26
CA LEU A 224 -15.73 -16.38 6.63
C LEU A 224 -14.86 -16.94 5.50
N GLU A 225 -13.75 -16.26 5.27
CA GLU A 225 -12.67 -16.78 4.44
C GLU A 225 -11.38 -16.84 5.27
N LEU A 226 -10.72 -17.99 5.29
CA LEU A 226 -9.44 -18.21 5.98
C LEU A 226 -8.38 -18.67 5.00
N TYR A 227 -7.19 -18.06 5.05
CA TYR A 227 -6.07 -18.38 4.15
C TYR A 227 -4.77 -18.52 4.91
N ASN A 228 -3.91 -19.45 4.47
CA ASN A 228 -2.50 -19.49 4.83
C ASN A 228 -1.70 -18.76 3.75
N LEU A 229 -1.21 -17.56 4.04
CA LEU A 229 -0.56 -16.70 3.05
C LEU A 229 0.86 -17.16 2.66
N VAL A 230 1.47 -18.08 3.40
CA VAL A 230 2.76 -18.69 3.05
C VAL A 230 2.56 -19.78 2.01
N GLU A 231 1.57 -20.65 2.20
CA GLU A 231 1.27 -21.76 1.32
C GLU A 231 0.44 -21.33 0.10
N ASP A 232 -0.45 -20.36 0.28
CA ASP A 232 -1.38 -19.85 -0.72
C ASP A 232 -1.43 -18.31 -0.73
N PRO A 233 -0.38 -17.62 -1.17
CA PRO A 233 -0.35 -16.16 -1.21
C PRO A 233 -1.37 -15.55 -2.17
N ALA A 234 -1.96 -16.34 -3.05
CA ALA A 234 -3.00 -15.93 -4.00
C ALA A 234 -4.42 -16.17 -3.47
N GLU A 235 -4.57 -16.69 -2.26
CA GLU A 235 -5.85 -16.86 -1.55
C GLU A 235 -6.89 -17.64 -2.38
N LYS A 236 -6.46 -18.77 -2.95
CA LYS A 236 -7.29 -19.63 -3.83
C LYS A 236 -8.13 -20.62 -3.06
N THR A 237 -7.66 -21.05 -1.89
CA THR A 237 -8.25 -22.14 -1.11
C THR A 237 -8.71 -21.62 0.24
N ASN A 238 -10.04 -21.45 0.39
CA ASN A 238 -10.64 -21.10 1.68
C ASN A 238 -10.53 -22.28 2.65
N LEU A 239 -9.89 -22.05 3.80
CA LEU A 239 -9.65 -23.05 4.84
C LEU A 239 -10.67 -22.96 6.01
N ALA A 240 -11.64 -22.05 5.98
CA ALA A 240 -12.55 -21.81 7.10
C ALA A 240 -13.29 -23.09 7.54
N ASP A 241 -13.78 -23.89 6.59
CA ASP A 241 -14.48 -25.14 6.88
C ASP A 241 -13.55 -26.28 7.31
N THR A 242 -12.29 -26.28 6.86
CA THR A 242 -11.31 -27.32 7.17
C THR A 242 -10.51 -27.03 8.43
N MET A 243 -10.47 -25.77 8.86
CA MET A 243 -9.79 -25.29 10.08
C MET A 243 -10.74 -24.42 10.93
N PRO A 244 -11.90 -24.96 11.37
CA PRO A 244 -12.94 -24.15 12.04
C PRO A 244 -12.49 -23.56 13.36
N GLU A 245 -11.63 -24.26 14.13
CA GLU A 245 -11.08 -23.75 15.39
C GLU A 245 -10.20 -22.53 15.15
N LYS A 246 -9.30 -22.60 14.15
CA LYS A 246 -8.43 -21.48 13.78
C LYS A 246 -9.23 -20.27 13.27
N ALA A 247 -10.28 -20.52 12.49
CA ALA A 247 -11.18 -19.47 12.03
C ALA A 247 -11.93 -18.81 13.20
N ALA A 248 -12.40 -19.59 14.16
CA ALA A 248 -13.08 -19.09 15.34
C ALA A 248 -12.15 -18.26 16.25
N ASP A 249 -10.92 -18.70 16.48
CA ASP A 249 -9.93 -17.97 17.27
C ASP A 249 -9.62 -16.59 16.67
N LEU A 250 -9.36 -16.54 15.36
CA LEU A 250 -9.06 -15.29 14.67
C LEU A 250 -10.28 -14.36 14.60
N LEU A 251 -11.48 -14.92 14.45
CA LEU A 251 -12.73 -14.14 14.48
C LEU A 251 -12.95 -13.51 15.85
N GLU A 252 -12.70 -14.24 16.92
CA GLU A 252 -12.83 -13.69 18.28
C GLU A 252 -11.83 -12.56 18.52
N GLU A 253 -10.58 -12.74 18.10
CA GLU A 253 -9.55 -11.69 18.19
C GLU A 253 -9.95 -10.44 17.39
N LEU A 254 -10.47 -10.62 16.15
CA LEU A 254 -10.97 -9.53 15.32
C LEU A 254 -12.14 -8.78 15.97
N LYS A 255 -13.09 -9.51 16.59
CA LYS A 255 -14.23 -8.92 17.32
C LYS A 255 -13.78 -8.16 18.56
N GLN A 256 -12.82 -8.70 19.30
CA GLN A 256 -12.26 -8.02 20.47
C GLN A 256 -11.55 -6.73 20.07
N TRP A 257 -10.74 -6.76 18.98
CA TRP A 257 -10.10 -5.55 18.46
C TRP A 257 -11.14 -4.49 18.07
N ARG A 258 -12.19 -4.86 17.31
CA ARG A 258 -13.27 -3.93 16.95
C ARG A 258 -13.95 -3.29 18.16
N THR A 259 -14.15 -4.07 19.21
CA THR A 259 -14.72 -3.57 20.47
C THR A 259 -13.78 -2.55 21.12
N ASN A 260 -12.49 -2.85 21.18
CA ASN A 260 -11.49 -1.99 21.80
C ASN A 260 -11.33 -0.64 21.10
N VAL A 261 -11.45 -0.62 19.77
CA VAL A 261 -11.34 0.61 18.98
C VAL A 261 -12.70 1.27 18.68
N GLU A 262 -13.79 0.77 19.28
CA GLU A 262 -15.16 1.26 19.07
C GLU A 262 -15.55 1.32 17.59
N ALA A 263 -15.13 0.32 16.80
CA ALA A 263 -15.33 0.29 15.35
C ALA A 263 -16.82 0.29 14.98
N GLN A 264 -17.20 1.20 14.09
CA GLN A 264 -18.59 1.32 13.63
C GLN A 264 -18.93 0.21 12.63
N LEU A 265 -19.96 -0.56 12.92
CA LEU A 265 -20.49 -1.58 12.01
C LEU A 265 -21.63 -1.02 11.15
N PRO A 266 -21.84 -1.52 9.93
CA PRO A 266 -22.97 -1.15 9.11
C PRO A 266 -24.28 -1.58 9.79
N THR A 267 -25.29 -0.73 9.70
CA THR A 267 -26.64 -1.04 10.19
C THR A 267 -27.59 -1.29 9.01
N PRO A 268 -28.58 -2.18 9.14
CA PRO A 268 -29.58 -2.40 8.09
C PRO A 268 -30.24 -1.08 7.66
N ASN A 269 -30.33 -0.84 6.36
CA ASN A 269 -31.07 0.30 5.83
C ASN A 269 -32.59 0.05 5.96
N PRO A 270 -33.32 0.79 6.79
CA PRO A 270 -34.78 0.57 6.96
C PRO A 270 -35.59 0.89 5.69
N ASN A 271 -34.98 1.62 4.75
CA ASN A 271 -35.60 2.00 3.48
C ASN A 271 -35.06 1.18 2.29
N TYR A 272 -34.38 0.08 2.55
CA TYR A 272 -33.81 -0.76 1.49
C TYR A 272 -34.94 -1.41 0.68
N ASP A 273 -34.96 -1.17 -0.62
CA ASP A 273 -35.85 -1.81 -1.58
C ASP A 273 -35.02 -2.74 -2.49
N PRO A 274 -35.22 -4.07 -2.37
CA PRO A 274 -34.48 -5.03 -3.22
C PRO A 274 -34.71 -4.82 -4.71
N ALA A 275 -35.85 -4.23 -5.12
CA ALA A 275 -36.14 -3.96 -6.53
C ALA A 275 -35.30 -2.82 -7.11
N LEU A 276 -34.63 -2.05 -6.27
CA LEU A 276 -33.73 -0.94 -6.66
C LEU A 276 -32.23 -1.26 -6.45
N ALA A 277 -31.91 -2.48 -6.01
CA ALA A 277 -30.55 -2.87 -5.65
C ALA A 277 -29.55 -2.87 -6.83
N ASP A 278 -30.05 -3.01 -8.07
CA ASP A 278 -29.24 -3.09 -9.30
C ASP A 278 -29.26 -1.78 -10.13
N GLN A 279 -29.76 -0.67 -9.58
CA GLN A 279 -29.74 0.66 -10.20
C GLN A 279 -28.60 1.51 -9.65
#